data_e0c548095a9aad1970ca70c721a364bf
#
_entry.id   e0c548095a9aad1970ca70c721a364bf
#
_cell.length_a   1.000
_cell.length_b   1.000
_cell.length_c   1.000
_cell.angle_alpha   90.00
_cell.angle_beta   90.00
_cell.angle_gamma   90.00
#
_symmetry.space_group_name_H-M   'P 1'
#
loop_
_entity.id
_entity.type
_entity.pdbx_description
1 polymer ?
#
loop_
_entity_poly.entity_id
_entity_poly.type
_entity_poly.pdbx_seq_one_letter_code
_entity_poly.pdbx_strand_id
1 'polypeptide(L)'
;MNNSRLGFINNNRRELGMLGLLIALIVITSWGTRESGVQALFESKFLSADNLKNISREIGIYGVFSIGVGIVIITSGIDLSVGSLMALLGVVFLYFVTPPETRPDSFLANVIPEIPWFAAILFTLLIGTAIGVFQGLLVGKLKLQAFIVTLCGLLSYRGLARFSADDTSINISDSSQNLEFLRFLGEGSLSDVLSNGNGSGFLHSIPMSFIYLVCFAIFFGVLLHKSVFGRYIFAAGRNELATKYSGINTNIVIACAYVIAGFCTAFAAIPFCIYTGSVQPATHGAFFELYAIAAAVLGGCSLRGGEGSIIGILIGTAILIVLRNMVNLFGYPTPLSDAITGGVIFVGVLLDQHGASSIKKIFAKRRVTGN
;
A
#
# COMPACT_ATOMS: atom_id res chain seq x y z
N MET A 1 -20.90 -32.86 -1.73
CA MET A 1 -20.03 -31.87 -2.35
C MET A 1 -20.59 -30.43 -2.45
N ASN A 2 -21.94 -30.24 -2.36
CA ASN A 2 -22.52 -28.88 -2.54
C ASN A 2 -22.49 -27.99 -1.29
N ASN A 3 -22.51 -28.51 -0.07
CA ASN A 3 -22.57 -27.70 1.16
C ASN A 3 -21.25 -27.01 1.52
N SER A 4 -20.09 -27.59 1.18
CA SER A 4 -18.78 -26.99 1.42
C SER A 4 -18.49 -25.82 0.46
N ARG A 5 -18.94 -25.92 -0.80
CA ARG A 5 -18.82 -24.83 -1.78
C ARG A 5 -19.71 -23.64 -1.44
N LEU A 6 -20.94 -23.88 -0.99
CA LEU A 6 -21.86 -22.83 -0.55
C LEU A 6 -21.36 -22.14 0.73
N GLY A 7 -20.73 -22.88 1.65
CA GLY A 7 -20.09 -22.33 2.85
C GLY A 7 -18.89 -21.43 2.51
N PHE A 8 -18.04 -21.84 1.57
CA PHE A 8 -16.90 -21.06 1.10
C PHE A 8 -17.34 -19.75 0.41
N ILE A 9 -18.33 -19.81 -0.47
CA ILE A 9 -18.90 -18.65 -1.17
C ILE A 9 -19.54 -17.68 -0.18
N ASN A 10 -20.25 -18.17 0.84
CA ASN A 10 -20.88 -17.31 1.85
C ASN A 10 -19.87 -16.59 2.75
N ASN A 11 -18.77 -17.25 3.08
CA ASN A 11 -17.72 -16.65 3.94
C ASN A 11 -16.87 -15.61 3.20
N ASN A 12 -16.70 -15.77 1.88
CA ASN A 12 -15.81 -14.94 1.06
C ASN A 12 -16.57 -14.08 0.04
N ARG A 13 -17.86 -13.84 0.25
CA ARG A 13 -18.72 -13.09 -0.71
C ARG A 13 -18.18 -11.72 -1.07
N ARG A 14 -17.58 -11.04 -0.10
CA ARG A 14 -17.04 -9.67 -0.27
C ARG A 14 -15.79 -9.70 -1.13
N GLU A 15 -14.84 -10.56 -0.84
CA GLU A 15 -13.60 -10.73 -1.61
C GLU A 15 -13.90 -11.21 -3.05
N LEU A 16 -14.86 -12.10 -3.23
CA LEU A 16 -15.30 -12.54 -4.56
C LEU A 16 -15.97 -11.41 -5.35
N GLY A 17 -16.75 -10.56 -4.69
CA GLY A 17 -17.35 -9.37 -5.32
C GLY A 17 -16.30 -8.38 -5.80
N MET A 18 -15.26 -8.11 -4.98
CA MET A 18 -14.15 -7.24 -5.34
C MET A 18 -13.28 -7.83 -6.46
N LEU A 19 -13.04 -9.15 -6.41
CA LEU A 19 -12.34 -9.83 -7.50
C LEU A 19 -13.13 -9.72 -8.83
N GLY A 20 -14.44 -9.85 -8.76
CA GLY A 20 -15.33 -9.64 -9.91
C GLY A 20 -15.22 -8.20 -10.46
N LEU A 21 -15.17 -7.19 -9.59
CA LEU A 21 -14.95 -5.80 -9.98
C LEU A 21 -13.57 -5.61 -10.63
N LEU A 22 -12.52 -6.17 -10.05
CA LEU A 22 -11.16 -6.12 -10.63
C LEU A 22 -11.13 -6.73 -12.03
N ILE A 23 -11.72 -7.91 -12.21
CA ILE A 23 -11.81 -8.57 -13.52
C ILE A 23 -12.60 -7.69 -14.51
N ALA A 24 -13.72 -7.11 -14.09
CA ALA A 24 -14.50 -6.21 -14.94
C ALA A 24 -13.68 -4.99 -15.39
N LEU A 25 -12.92 -4.35 -14.48
CA LEU A 25 -12.02 -3.24 -14.81
C LEU A 25 -10.94 -3.66 -15.82
N ILE A 26 -10.32 -4.82 -15.61
CA ILE A 26 -9.32 -5.38 -16.54
C ILE A 26 -9.94 -5.57 -17.93
N VAL A 27 -11.12 -6.17 -18.02
CA VAL A 27 -11.81 -6.41 -19.30
C VAL A 27 -12.18 -5.09 -19.97
N ILE A 28 -12.75 -4.13 -19.25
CA ILE A 28 -13.15 -2.81 -19.79
C ILE A 28 -11.91 -2.07 -20.31
N THR A 29 -10.82 -2.05 -19.54
CA THR A 29 -9.58 -1.37 -19.93
C THR A 29 -8.94 -2.03 -21.13
N SER A 30 -8.87 -3.37 -21.15
CA SER A 30 -8.34 -4.12 -22.30
C SER A 30 -9.17 -3.88 -23.55
N TRP A 31 -10.50 -3.83 -23.42
CA TRP A 31 -11.39 -3.55 -24.55
C TRP A 31 -11.21 -2.12 -25.08
N GLY A 32 -11.13 -1.12 -24.19
CA GLY A 32 -11.02 0.29 -24.57
C GLY A 32 -9.65 0.71 -25.11
N THR A 33 -8.60 -0.06 -24.82
CA THR A 33 -7.22 0.25 -25.24
C THR A 33 -6.73 -0.60 -26.43
N ARG A 34 -7.64 -1.28 -27.13
CA ARG A 34 -7.31 -2.02 -28.37
C ARG A 34 -6.91 -1.07 -29.48
N GLU A 35 -5.94 -1.48 -30.27
CA GLU A 35 -5.63 -0.78 -31.52
C GLU A 35 -6.73 -0.99 -32.53
N SER A 36 -7.04 0.04 -33.32
CA SER A 36 -8.06 -0.02 -34.39
C SER A 36 -7.64 -1.07 -35.41
N GLY A 37 -8.49 -2.08 -35.62
CA GLY A 37 -8.23 -3.20 -36.53
C GLY A 37 -7.79 -4.51 -35.88
N VAL A 38 -7.45 -4.51 -34.61
CA VAL A 38 -7.06 -5.73 -33.89
C VAL A 38 -8.29 -6.37 -33.24
N GLN A 39 -8.57 -7.63 -33.57
CA GLN A 39 -9.74 -8.35 -33.08
C GLN A 39 -9.53 -9.04 -31.72
N ALA A 40 -8.28 -9.21 -31.29
CA ALA A 40 -7.96 -9.94 -30.08
C ALA A 40 -7.87 -9.04 -28.83
N LEU A 41 -8.55 -9.41 -27.76
CA LEU A 41 -8.51 -8.75 -26.46
C LEU A 41 -7.08 -8.71 -25.88
N PHE A 42 -6.26 -9.70 -26.23
CA PHE A 42 -4.90 -9.87 -25.75
C PHE A 42 -3.86 -8.93 -26.40
N GLU A 43 -4.23 -8.22 -27.45
CA GLU A 43 -3.36 -7.26 -28.16
C GLU A 43 -3.67 -5.80 -27.75
N SER A 44 -4.21 -5.61 -26.55
CA SER A 44 -4.48 -4.28 -26.01
C SER A 44 -3.22 -3.67 -25.38
N LYS A 45 -3.10 -2.34 -25.38
CA LYS A 45 -2.03 -1.62 -24.67
C LYS A 45 -2.03 -1.94 -23.17
N PHE A 46 -3.20 -2.21 -22.60
CA PHE A 46 -3.31 -2.60 -21.19
C PHE A 46 -2.58 -3.92 -20.90
N LEU A 47 -2.69 -4.93 -21.76
CA LEU A 47 -2.07 -6.25 -21.59
C LEU A 47 -0.65 -6.33 -22.15
N SER A 48 -0.05 -5.22 -22.60
CA SER A 48 1.35 -5.21 -23.02
C SER A 48 2.26 -5.58 -21.82
N ALA A 49 3.37 -6.28 -22.10
CA ALA A 49 4.30 -6.73 -21.08
C ALA A 49 4.82 -5.59 -20.20
N ASP A 50 5.14 -4.44 -20.81
CA ASP A 50 5.63 -3.26 -20.11
C ASP A 50 4.57 -2.66 -19.17
N ASN A 51 3.31 -2.55 -19.64
CA ASN A 51 2.24 -2.03 -18.81
C ASN A 51 1.91 -2.99 -17.65
N LEU A 52 1.88 -4.30 -17.89
CA LEU A 52 1.68 -5.28 -16.83
C LEU A 52 2.83 -5.27 -15.81
N LYS A 53 4.08 -5.08 -16.26
CA LYS A 53 5.23 -4.89 -15.39
C LYS A 53 5.07 -3.66 -14.51
N ASN A 54 4.66 -2.52 -15.10
CA ASN A 54 4.44 -1.27 -14.37
C ASN A 54 3.30 -1.39 -13.34
N ILE A 55 2.15 -1.93 -13.75
CA ILE A 55 1.01 -2.19 -12.83
C ILE A 55 1.46 -3.10 -11.68
N SER A 56 2.13 -4.20 -11.99
CA SER A 56 2.60 -5.15 -10.97
C SER A 56 3.60 -4.50 -10.01
N ARG A 57 4.47 -3.62 -10.52
CA ARG A 57 5.42 -2.86 -9.70
C ARG A 57 4.70 -1.90 -8.75
N GLU A 58 3.75 -1.13 -9.26
CA GLU A 58 2.96 -0.22 -8.44
C GLU A 58 2.14 -1.00 -7.39
N ILE A 59 1.46 -2.09 -7.77
CA ILE A 59 0.75 -2.96 -6.82
C ILE A 59 1.73 -3.47 -5.75
N GLY A 60 2.96 -3.83 -6.14
CA GLY A 60 4.01 -4.27 -5.24
C GLY A 60 4.33 -3.25 -4.17
N ILE A 61 4.64 -2.02 -4.58
CA ILE A 61 5.02 -0.93 -3.68
C ILE A 61 3.83 -0.48 -2.83
N TYR A 62 2.70 -0.15 -3.48
CA TYR A 62 1.51 0.33 -2.77
C TYR A 62 0.92 -0.73 -1.83
N GLY A 63 0.97 -2.01 -2.20
CA GLY A 63 0.44 -3.10 -1.40
C GLY A 63 1.18 -3.29 -0.08
N VAL A 64 2.52 -3.11 -0.07
CA VAL A 64 3.31 -3.28 1.16
C VAL A 64 2.89 -2.28 2.23
N PHE A 65 2.85 -0.97 1.94
CA PHE A 65 2.44 -0.01 2.95
C PHE A 65 0.93 -0.04 3.21
N SER A 66 0.09 -0.43 2.23
CA SER A 66 -1.35 -0.63 2.44
C SER A 66 -1.63 -1.77 3.43
N ILE A 67 -0.79 -2.82 3.48
CA ILE A 67 -0.86 -3.84 4.52
C ILE A 67 -0.65 -3.21 5.91
N GLY A 68 0.39 -2.38 6.07
CA GLY A 68 0.66 -1.68 7.32
C GLY A 68 -0.50 -0.80 7.77
N VAL A 69 -1.00 0.06 6.88
CA VAL A 69 -2.15 0.93 7.13
C VAL A 69 -3.41 0.12 7.43
N GLY A 70 -3.64 -0.98 6.70
CA GLY A 70 -4.78 -1.87 6.94
C GLY A 70 -4.76 -2.49 8.33
N ILE A 71 -3.59 -2.87 8.84
CA ILE A 71 -3.44 -3.39 10.21
C ILE A 71 -3.78 -2.30 11.25
N VAL A 72 -3.36 -1.05 11.02
CA VAL A 72 -3.76 0.09 11.87
C VAL A 72 -5.29 0.28 11.83
N ILE A 73 -5.91 0.23 10.66
CA ILE A 73 -7.38 0.35 10.51
C ILE A 73 -8.11 -0.77 11.27
N ILE A 74 -7.61 -2.00 11.21
CA ILE A 74 -8.20 -3.13 11.95
C ILE A 74 -8.18 -2.88 13.47
N THR A 75 -7.21 -2.10 14.01
CA THR A 75 -7.21 -1.66 15.42
C THR A 75 -8.07 -0.43 15.70
N SER A 76 -8.93 0.02 14.78
CA SER A 76 -9.72 1.26 14.84
C SER A 76 -8.87 2.53 14.78
N GLY A 77 -7.61 2.44 14.35
CA GLY A 77 -6.71 3.56 14.11
C GLY A 77 -6.81 4.08 12.68
N ILE A 78 -6.32 5.29 12.46
CA ILE A 78 -6.11 5.87 11.13
C ILE A 78 -4.69 6.43 11.12
N ASP A 79 -3.93 6.12 10.07
CA ASP A 79 -2.59 6.68 9.87
C ASP A 79 -2.55 7.55 8.61
N LEU A 80 -2.52 8.86 8.82
CA LEU A 80 -2.41 9.85 7.75
C LEU A 80 -0.97 10.25 7.44
N SER A 81 0.00 9.72 8.17
CA SER A 81 1.40 10.16 8.04
C SER A 81 2.21 9.36 7.01
N VAL A 82 1.68 8.23 6.50
CA VAL A 82 2.40 7.25 5.68
C VAL A 82 3.06 7.89 4.46
N GLY A 83 2.33 8.71 3.70
CA GLY A 83 2.87 9.35 2.49
C GLY A 83 3.98 10.36 2.78
N SER A 84 3.83 11.17 3.84
CA SER A 84 4.86 12.12 4.28
C SER A 84 6.07 11.41 4.90
N LEU A 85 5.84 10.32 5.63
CA LEU A 85 6.91 9.47 6.16
C LEU A 85 7.70 8.83 5.01
N MET A 86 7.03 8.37 3.95
CA MET A 86 7.69 7.84 2.75
C MET A 86 8.61 8.89 2.10
N ALA A 87 8.17 10.16 2.01
CA ALA A 87 9.00 11.23 1.49
C ALA A 87 10.24 11.47 2.37
N LEU A 88 10.06 11.55 3.69
CA LEU A 88 11.18 11.74 4.63
C LEU A 88 12.20 10.59 4.54
N LEU A 89 11.72 9.35 4.55
CA LEU A 89 12.57 8.16 4.46
C LEU A 89 13.26 8.05 3.10
N GLY A 90 12.60 8.46 2.01
CA GLY A 90 13.21 8.54 0.68
C GLY A 90 14.35 9.57 0.63
N VAL A 91 14.16 10.76 1.21
CA VAL A 91 15.22 11.79 1.34
C VAL A 91 16.40 11.24 2.14
N VAL A 92 16.15 10.65 3.31
CA VAL A 92 17.20 10.10 4.17
C VAL A 92 17.94 8.96 3.48
N PHE A 93 17.22 8.05 2.81
CA PHE A 93 17.83 6.95 2.08
C PHE A 93 18.75 7.44 0.95
N LEU A 94 18.27 8.41 0.13
CA LEU A 94 19.07 8.95 -0.95
C LEU A 94 20.31 9.69 -0.43
N TYR A 95 20.23 10.39 0.68
CA TYR A 95 21.42 10.98 1.31
C TYR A 95 22.42 9.91 1.76
N PHE A 96 21.99 8.76 2.23
CA PHE A 96 22.91 7.69 2.62
C PHE A 96 23.65 7.05 1.42
N VAL A 97 23.01 6.93 0.26
CA VAL A 97 23.58 6.22 -0.89
C VAL A 97 24.20 7.13 -1.96
N THR A 98 23.95 8.44 -1.90
CA THR A 98 24.42 9.41 -2.89
C THR A 98 25.67 10.13 -2.36
N PRO A 99 26.76 10.27 -3.16
CA PRO A 99 27.94 11.01 -2.75
C PRO A 99 27.63 12.47 -2.39
N PRO A 100 28.30 13.05 -1.36
CA PRO A 100 28.03 14.41 -0.91
C PRO A 100 28.13 15.49 -2.01
N GLU A 101 29.06 15.30 -2.96
CA GLU A 101 29.33 16.26 -4.05
C GLU A 101 28.17 16.36 -5.06
N THR A 102 27.30 15.36 -5.11
CA THR A 102 26.16 15.30 -6.05
C THR A 102 24.82 15.62 -5.40
N ARG A 103 24.82 15.92 -4.09
CA ARG A 103 23.61 16.28 -3.34
C ARG A 103 23.30 17.76 -3.53
N PRO A 104 22.01 18.16 -3.41
CA PRO A 104 21.68 19.58 -3.30
C PRO A 104 22.33 20.18 -2.04
N ASP A 105 22.75 21.45 -2.13
CA ASP A 105 23.33 22.15 -0.97
C ASP A 105 22.25 22.39 0.09
N SER A 106 22.26 21.59 1.14
CA SER A 106 21.31 21.68 2.23
C SER A 106 21.99 21.34 3.56
N PHE A 107 21.37 21.76 4.67
CA PHE A 107 21.93 21.50 6.01
C PHE A 107 22.20 20.01 6.24
N LEU A 108 21.27 19.13 5.92
CA LEU A 108 21.43 17.69 6.14
C LEU A 108 22.33 17.00 5.11
N ALA A 109 22.44 17.54 3.88
CA ALA A 109 23.36 17.02 2.89
C ALA A 109 24.82 17.06 3.36
N ASN A 110 25.17 18.07 4.15
CA ASN A 110 26.51 18.28 4.70
C ASN A 110 26.75 17.48 6.01
N VAL A 111 25.70 17.06 6.68
CA VAL A 111 25.78 16.34 7.99
C VAL A 111 25.70 14.82 7.82
N ILE A 112 24.89 14.35 6.89
CA ILE A 112 24.66 12.91 6.70
C ILE A 112 25.81 12.33 5.87
N PRO A 113 26.60 11.37 6.42
CA PRO A 113 27.67 10.72 5.65
C PRO A 113 27.08 9.79 4.59
N GLU A 114 27.82 9.56 3.51
CA GLU A 114 27.59 8.42 2.63
C GLU A 114 27.94 7.14 3.36
N ILE A 115 27.07 6.14 3.30
CA ILE A 115 27.28 4.83 3.93
C ILE A 115 27.00 3.70 2.93
N PRO A 116 27.53 2.50 3.17
CA PRO A 116 27.25 1.36 2.30
C PRO A 116 25.74 1.11 2.14
N TRP A 117 25.32 0.73 0.95
CA TRP A 117 23.92 0.53 0.58
C TRP A 117 23.13 -0.37 1.56
N PHE A 118 23.75 -1.43 2.07
CA PHE A 118 23.10 -2.34 3.03
C PHE A 118 22.85 -1.65 4.39
N ALA A 119 23.79 -0.80 4.82
CA ALA A 119 23.63 0.02 6.01
C ALA A 119 22.54 1.09 5.79
N ALA A 120 22.51 1.72 4.61
CA ALA A 120 21.47 2.68 4.24
C ALA A 120 20.08 2.06 4.31
N ILE A 121 19.88 0.85 3.77
CA ILE A 121 18.64 0.10 3.89
C ILE A 121 18.29 -0.13 5.36
N LEU A 122 19.25 -0.68 6.14
CA LEU A 122 19.02 -0.99 7.55
C LEU A 122 18.65 0.25 8.36
N PHE A 123 19.39 1.35 8.21
CA PHE A 123 19.10 2.60 8.93
C PHE A 123 17.74 3.19 8.53
N THR A 124 17.39 3.17 7.25
CA THR A 124 16.07 3.64 6.80
C THR A 124 14.94 2.80 7.41
N LEU A 125 15.08 1.49 7.46
CA LEU A 125 14.11 0.61 8.11
C LEU A 125 14.03 0.86 9.61
N LEU A 126 15.16 1.07 10.29
CA LEU A 126 15.20 1.39 11.73
C LEU A 126 14.54 2.74 12.02
N ILE A 127 14.79 3.78 11.21
CA ILE A 127 14.19 5.10 11.38
C ILE A 127 12.67 5.01 11.22
N GLY A 128 12.17 4.38 10.15
CA GLY A 128 10.72 4.23 9.96
C GLY A 128 10.05 3.39 11.05
N THR A 129 10.72 2.32 11.51
CA THR A 129 10.25 1.52 12.65
C THR A 129 10.24 2.33 13.94
N ALA A 130 11.28 3.13 14.22
CA ALA A 130 11.35 3.99 15.38
C ALA A 130 10.25 5.06 15.41
N ILE A 131 9.94 5.64 14.23
CA ILE A 131 8.81 6.57 14.07
C ILE A 131 7.49 5.83 14.33
N GLY A 132 7.33 4.60 13.84
CA GLY A 132 6.18 3.75 14.15
C GLY A 132 6.06 3.45 15.65
N VAL A 133 7.18 3.17 16.33
CA VAL A 133 7.20 3.03 17.81
C VAL A 133 6.75 4.32 18.50
N PHE A 134 7.27 5.46 18.08
CA PHE A 134 6.90 6.76 18.64
C PHE A 134 5.40 7.03 18.49
N GLN A 135 4.84 6.90 17.30
CA GLN A 135 3.39 7.05 17.06
C GLN A 135 2.59 6.02 17.84
N GLY A 136 3.03 4.77 17.86
CA GLY A 136 2.39 3.69 18.59
C GLY A 136 2.36 3.93 20.10
N LEU A 137 3.39 4.54 20.67
CA LEU A 137 3.40 4.95 22.09
C LEU A 137 2.42 6.09 22.36
N LEU A 138 2.35 7.08 21.48
CA LEU A 138 1.39 8.20 21.62
C LEU A 138 -0.06 7.70 21.58
N VAL A 139 -0.40 6.85 20.62
CA VAL A 139 -1.77 6.35 20.45
C VAL A 139 -2.07 5.22 21.46
N GLY A 140 -1.20 4.22 21.56
CA GLY A 140 -1.44 3.04 22.38
C GLY A 140 -1.30 3.29 23.87
N LYS A 141 -0.21 3.95 24.32
CA LYS A 141 0.09 4.15 25.75
C LYS A 141 -0.48 5.46 26.28
N LEU A 142 -0.28 6.59 25.58
CA LEU A 142 -0.79 7.89 26.03
C LEU A 142 -2.26 8.11 25.65
N LYS A 143 -2.87 7.20 24.89
CA LYS A 143 -4.28 7.24 24.47
C LYS A 143 -4.66 8.53 23.72
N LEU A 144 -3.71 9.13 23.02
CA LEU A 144 -4.00 10.24 22.15
C LEU A 144 -4.79 9.74 20.93
N GLN A 145 -5.67 10.58 20.42
CA GLN A 145 -6.49 10.24 19.26
C GLN A 145 -5.58 9.99 18.04
N ALA A 146 -5.71 8.82 17.41
CA ALA A 146 -4.90 8.39 16.29
C ALA A 146 -4.85 9.40 15.14
N PHE A 147 -6.02 9.94 14.77
CA PHE A 147 -6.15 10.94 13.73
C PHE A 147 -5.28 12.19 14.00
N ILE A 148 -5.29 12.71 15.24
CA ILE A 148 -4.51 13.90 15.60
C ILE A 148 -3.02 13.59 15.57
N VAL A 149 -2.59 12.46 16.13
CA VAL A 149 -1.17 12.06 16.16
C VAL A 149 -0.63 11.92 14.75
N THR A 150 -1.36 11.23 13.87
CA THR A 150 -0.89 10.97 12.51
C THR A 150 -1.03 12.19 11.60
N LEU A 151 -2.00 13.08 11.84
CA LEU A 151 -2.09 14.39 11.17
C LEU A 151 -0.90 15.29 11.53
N CYS A 152 -0.53 15.34 12.81
CA CYS A 152 0.71 16.02 13.23
C CYS A 152 1.94 15.38 12.56
N GLY A 153 1.97 14.04 12.48
CA GLY A 153 3.01 13.29 11.79
C GLY A 153 3.09 13.67 10.29
N LEU A 154 1.94 13.75 9.61
CA LEU A 154 1.86 14.16 8.22
C LEU A 154 2.55 15.53 7.98
N LEU A 155 2.21 16.51 8.79
CA LEU A 155 2.80 17.86 8.66
C LEU A 155 4.28 17.88 9.06
N SER A 156 4.63 17.21 10.16
CA SER A 156 6.00 17.20 10.68
C SER A 156 6.96 16.47 9.75
N TYR A 157 6.60 15.27 9.27
CA TYR A 157 7.48 14.50 8.38
C TYR A 157 7.60 15.15 7.01
N ARG A 158 6.52 15.75 6.49
CA ARG A 158 6.56 16.53 5.24
C ARG A 158 7.45 17.77 5.40
N GLY A 159 7.28 18.49 6.50
CA GLY A 159 8.13 19.66 6.83
C GLY A 159 9.61 19.29 6.98
N LEU A 160 9.90 18.18 7.69
CA LEU A 160 11.27 17.69 7.85
C LEU A 160 11.87 17.24 6.51
N ALA A 161 11.12 16.53 5.67
CA ALA A 161 11.58 16.11 4.35
C ALA A 161 11.97 17.33 3.49
N ARG A 162 11.10 18.36 3.45
CA ARG A 162 11.34 19.60 2.70
C ARG A 162 12.52 20.38 3.25
N PHE A 163 12.58 20.56 4.57
CA PHE A 163 13.70 21.23 5.24
C PHE A 163 15.03 20.52 4.99
N SER A 164 15.03 19.18 5.05
CA SER A 164 16.23 18.36 4.86
C SER A 164 16.86 18.54 3.48
N ALA A 165 16.07 18.80 2.46
CA ALA A 165 16.48 18.90 1.06
C ALA A 165 16.40 20.33 0.51
N ASP A 166 16.19 21.33 1.39
CA ASP A 166 15.94 22.71 1.00
C ASP A 166 14.87 22.83 -0.11
N ASP A 167 13.82 22.03 0.02
CA ASP A 167 12.70 21.90 -0.94
C ASP A 167 13.11 21.53 -2.39
N THR A 168 14.34 21.07 -2.59
CA THR A 168 14.87 20.65 -3.89
C THR A 168 14.75 19.14 -4.10
N SER A 169 14.73 18.71 -5.37
CA SER A 169 14.75 17.29 -5.70
C SER A 169 16.13 16.69 -5.45
N ILE A 170 16.14 15.52 -4.80
CA ILE A 170 17.33 14.70 -4.66
C ILE A 170 17.24 13.59 -5.70
N ASN A 171 18.22 13.50 -6.58
CA ASN A 171 18.30 12.47 -7.59
C ASN A 171 19.26 11.37 -7.17
N ILE A 172 19.01 10.14 -7.59
CA ILE A 172 19.99 9.07 -7.47
C ILE A 172 21.13 9.37 -8.42
N SER A 173 22.35 9.36 -7.93
CA SER A 173 23.54 9.66 -8.74
C SER A 173 24.06 8.41 -9.43
N ASP A 174 24.59 8.55 -10.65
CA ASP A 174 25.29 7.47 -11.34
C ASP A 174 26.59 7.04 -10.62
N SER A 175 27.12 7.92 -9.75
CA SER A 175 28.24 7.61 -8.85
C SER A 175 27.84 6.97 -7.52
N SER A 176 26.53 6.71 -7.28
CA SER A 176 26.06 6.05 -6.07
C SER A 176 26.63 4.64 -5.96
N GLN A 177 26.98 4.23 -4.74
CA GLN A 177 27.56 2.92 -4.49
C GLN A 177 26.61 1.79 -4.87
N ASN A 178 27.10 0.79 -5.63
CA ASN A 178 26.34 -0.38 -6.07
C ASN A 178 25.00 -0.02 -6.74
N LEU A 179 25.00 1.00 -7.60
CA LEU A 179 23.82 1.47 -8.29
C LEU A 179 23.08 0.35 -9.05
N GLU A 180 23.80 -0.60 -9.64
CA GLU A 180 23.20 -1.75 -10.33
C GLU A 180 22.34 -2.60 -9.37
N PHE A 181 22.84 -2.87 -8.16
CA PHE A 181 22.08 -3.62 -7.16
C PHE A 181 20.89 -2.83 -6.65
N LEU A 182 21.04 -1.52 -6.42
CA LEU A 182 19.92 -0.66 -6.03
C LEU A 182 18.85 -0.62 -7.13
N ARG A 183 19.24 -0.44 -8.39
CA ARG A 183 18.31 -0.50 -9.53
C ARG A 183 17.61 -1.85 -9.62
N PHE A 184 18.34 -2.95 -9.37
CA PHE A 184 17.72 -4.27 -9.28
C PHE A 184 16.62 -4.34 -8.20
N LEU A 185 16.83 -3.75 -7.02
CA LEU A 185 15.82 -3.73 -5.96
C LEU A 185 14.55 -2.94 -6.35
N GLY A 186 14.68 -1.82 -7.06
CA GLY A 186 13.55 -0.96 -7.43
C GLY A 186 12.91 -1.32 -8.78
N GLU A 187 13.73 -1.67 -9.77
CA GLU A 187 13.32 -1.84 -11.17
C GLU A 187 13.47 -3.27 -11.70
N GLY A 188 14.26 -4.10 -11.01
CA GLY A 188 14.57 -5.47 -11.42
C GLY A 188 13.35 -6.37 -11.54
N SER A 189 13.53 -7.48 -12.21
CA SER A 189 12.49 -8.48 -12.47
C SER A 189 12.96 -9.88 -12.05
N LEU A 190 12.01 -10.81 -11.95
CA LEU A 190 12.32 -12.21 -11.62
C LEU A 190 13.23 -12.87 -12.65
N SER A 191 13.16 -12.44 -13.92
CA SER A 191 14.07 -12.93 -14.97
C SER A 191 15.53 -12.58 -14.69
N ASP A 192 15.79 -11.42 -14.07
CA ASP A 192 17.14 -10.97 -13.78
C ASP A 192 17.82 -11.89 -12.74
N VAL A 193 17.01 -12.48 -11.85
CA VAL A 193 17.47 -13.48 -10.85
C VAL A 193 17.73 -14.85 -11.49
N LEU A 194 16.84 -15.30 -12.39
CA LEU A 194 16.83 -16.68 -12.87
C LEU A 194 17.66 -16.89 -14.14
N SER A 195 17.86 -15.86 -14.96
CA SER A 195 18.50 -15.97 -16.29
C SER A 195 19.58 -14.93 -16.56
N ASN A 196 20.18 -14.32 -15.53
CA ASN A 196 21.21 -13.28 -15.66
C ASN A 196 20.82 -12.17 -16.66
N GLY A 197 19.56 -11.73 -16.65
CA GLY A 197 19.08 -10.63 -17.50
C GLY A 197 18.68 -11.03 -18.93
N ASN A 198 18.93 -12.26 -19.38
CA ASN A 198 18.60 -12.74 -20.73
C ASN A 198 17.20 -13.36 -20.86
N GLY A 199 16.36 -13.23 -19.85
CA GLY A 199 15.01 -13.79 -19.82
C GLY A 199 14.02 -12.94 -20.63
N SER A 200 13.52 -13.49 -21.74
CA SER A 200 12.33 -12.99 -22.43
C SER A 200 11.10 -13.76 -21.96
N GLY A 201 9.94 -13.09 -21.87
CA GLY A 201 8.69 -13.75 -21.56
C GLY A 201 8.04 -13.33 -20.24
N PHE A 202 7.10 -14.14 -19.74
CA PHE A 202 6.26 -13.83 -18.57
C PHE A 202 7.07 -13.49 -17.30
N LEU A 203 8.23 -14.14 -17.09
CA LEU A 203 9.09 -13.88 -15.92
C LEU A 203 9.68 -12.46 -15.91
N HIS A 204 9.90 -11.87 -17.09
CA HIS A 204 10.34 -10.48 -17.20
C HIS A 204 9.27 -9.48 -16.75
N SER A 205 8.01 -9.85 -16.84
CA SER A 205 6.86 -9.02 -16.41
C SER A 205 6.62 -9.04 -14.90
N ILE A 206 7.35 -9.87 -14.12
CA ILE A 206 7.21 -9.93 -12.65
C ILE A 206 8.32 -9.07 -12.00
N PRO A 207 8.02 -7.85 -11.54
CA PRO A 207 9.01 -7.00 -10.89
C PRO A 207 9.31 -7.48 -9.46
N MET A 208 10.52 -7.15 -8.96
CA MET A 208 10.95 -7.49 -7.61
C MET A 208 10.02 -6.94 -6.54
N SER A 209 9.45 -5.75 -6.74
CA SER A 209 8.49 -5.16 -5.81
C SER A 209 7.23 -6.01 -5.62
N PHE A 210 6.77 -6.72 -6.65
CA PHE A 210 5.66 -7.66 -6.54
C PHE A 210 6.04 -8.90 -5.72
N ILE A 211 7.28 -9.38 -5.84
CA ILE A 211 7.80 -10.50 -5.04
C ILE A 211 7.84 -10.08 -3.55
N TYR A 212 8.32 -8.87 -3.26
CA TYR A 212 8.30 -8.34 -1.89
C TYR A 212 6.87 -8.32 -1.34
N LEU A 213 5.91 -7.84 -2.12
CA LEU A 213 4.51 -7.84 -1.71
C LEU A 213 4.01 -9.25 -1.38
N VAL A 214 4.31 -10.25 -2.21
CA VAL A 214 3.89 -11.64 -1.96
C VAL A 214 4.50 -12.15 -0.65
N CYS A 215 5.78 -11.89 -0.39
CA CYS A 215 6.44 -12.25 0.86
C CYS A 215 5.77 -11.57 2.06
N PHE A 216 5.50 -10.26 1.97
CA PHE A 216 4.81 -9.51 3.02
C PHE A 216 3.38 -10.01 3.22
N ALA A 217 2.65 -10.28 2.14
CA ALA A 217 1.28 -10.80 2.21
C ALA A 217 1.22 -12.16 2.90
N ILE A 218 2.15 -13.06 2.60
CA ILE A 218 2.23 -14.37 3.27
C ILE A 218 2.56 -14.17 4.75
N PHE A 219 3.60 -13.39 5.05
CA PHE A 219 4.04 -13.15 6.43
C PHE A 219 2.94 -12.51 7.29
N PHE A 220 2.40 -11.37 6.84
CA PHE A 220 1.35 -10.68 7.58
C PHE A 220 0.00 -11.40 7.50
N GLY A 221 -0.26 -12.17 6.45
CA GLY A 221 -1.42 -13.04 6.35
C GLY A 221 -1.41 -14.13 7.43
N VAL A 222 -0.26 -14.80 7.62
CA VAL A 222 -0.08 -15.77 8.70
C VAL A 222 -0.13 -15.08 10.07
N LEU A 223 0.58 -13.95 10.23
CA LEU A 223 0.58 -13.18 11.47
C LEU A 223 -0.83 -12.75 11.88
N LEU A 224 -1.62 -12.21 10.95
CA LEU A 224 -2.94 -11.67 11.25
C LEU A 224 -4.00 -12.77 11.44
N HIS A 225 -4.02 -13.80 10.57
CA HIS A 225 -5.11 -14.77 10.54
C HIS A 225 -4.81 -16.08 11.30
N LYS A 226 -3.53 -16.41 11.57
CA LYS A 226 -3.14 -17.67 12.21
C LYS A 226 -2.51 -17.49 13.60
N SER A 227 -1.98 -16.30 13.93
CA SER A 227 -1.31 -16.09 15.22
C SER A 227 -2.27 -15.66 16.35
N VAL A 228 -1.78 -15.75 17.58
CA VAL A 228 -2.45 -15.19 18.78
C VAL A 228 -2.49 -13.67 18.69
N PHE A 229 -1.41 -13.06 18.22
CA PHE A 229 -1.29 -11.62 18.07
C PHE A 229 -2.34 -11.04 17.12
N GLY A 230 -2.59 -11.71 15.99
CA GLY A 230 -3.66 -11.30 15.07
C GLY A 230 -5.04 -11.33 15.73
N ARG A 231 -5.35 -12.35 16.55
CA ARG A 231 -6.59 -12.38 17.33
C ARG A 231 -6.72 -11.19 18.28
N TYR A 232 -5.61 -10.76 18.89
CA TYR A 232 -5.59 -9.58 19.76
C TYR A 232 -5.83 -8.29 18.98
N ILE A 233 -5.28 -8.14 17.75
CA ILE A 233 -5.53 -7.01 16.87
C ILE A 233 -7.03 -6.90 16.54
N PHE A 234 -7.67 -7.99 16.11
CA PHE A 234 -9.10 -8.01 15.82
C PHE A 234 -9.97 -7.74 17.05
N ALA A 235 -9.62 -8.32 18.19
CA ALA A 235 -10.33 -8.11 19.45
C ALA A 235 -10.24 -6.66 19.93
N ALA A 236 -9.03 -6.08 19.94
CA ALA A 236 -8.79 -4.70 20.33
C ALA A 236 -9.56 -3.72 19.44
N GLY A 237 -9.56 -3.95 18.13
CA GLY A 237 -10.31 -3.12 17.19
C GLY A 237 -11.83 -3.25 17.32
N ARG A 238 -12.34 -4.42 17.71
CA ARG A 238 -13.79 -4.63 17.86
C ARG A 238 -14.33 -3.99 19.14
N ASN A 239 -13.63 -4.14 20.24
CA ASN A 239 -13.94 -3.51 21.51
C ASN A 239 -12.71 -3.49 22.42
N GLU A 240 -12.02 -2.36 22.45
CA GLU A 240 -10.79 -2.19 23.23
C GLU A 240 -11.02 -2.44 24.74
N LEU A 241 -12.13 -1.92 25.30
CA LEU A 241 -12.42 -2.06 26.72
C LEU A 241 -12.67 -3.52 27.10
N ALA A 242 -13.51 -4.22 26.34
CA ALA A 242 -13.77 -5.64 26.60
C ALA A 242 -12.49 -6.48 26.48
N THR A 243 -11.64 -6.18 25.50
CA THR A 243 -10.35 -6.86 25.31
C THR A 243 -9.41 -6.63 26.49
N LYS A 244 -9.37 -5.40 27.01
CA LYS A 244 -8.59 -5.05 28.21
C LYS A 244 -9.08 -5.79 29.45
N TYR A 245 -10.40 -5.88 29.64
CA TYR A 245 -10.98 -6.65 30.76
C TYR A 245 -10.73 -8.15 30.65
N SER A 246 -10.47 -8.68 29.48
CA SER A 246 -10.02 -10.05 29.25
C SER A 246 -8.53 -10.28 29.54
N GLY A 247 -7.82 -9.29 30.14
CA GLY A 247 -6.42 -9.40 30.53
C GLY A 247 -5.41 -9.13 29.40
N ILE A 248 -5.86 -8.70 28.21
CA ILE A 248 -4.97 -8.39 27.08
C ILE A 248 -4.49 -6.93 27.19
N ASN A 249 -3.18 -6.73 27.05
CA ASN A 249 -2.61 -5.38 27.01
C ASN A 249 -2.85 -4.70 25.66
N THR A 250 -4.01 -4.04 25.51
CA THR A 250 -4.41 -3.36 24.28
C THR A 250 -3.46 -2.23 23.88
N ASN A 251 -2.76 -1.61 24.85
CA ASN A 251 -1.80 -0.54 24.59
C ASN A 251 -0.65 -1.05 23.70
N ILE A 252 -0.11 -2.23 24.03
CA ILE A 252 0.97 -2.85 23.26
C ILE A 252 0.43 -3.30 21.88
N VAL A 253 -0.76 -3.89 21.83
CA VAL A 253 -1.36 -4.37 20.58
C VAL A 253 -1.52 -3.21 19.59
N ILE A 254 -2.08 -2.08 20.02
CA ILE A 254 -2.25 -0.88 19.20
C ILE A 254 -0.88 -0.31 18.82
N ALA A 255 0.06 -0.20 19.76
CA ALA A 255 1.39 0.31 19.45
C ALA A 255 2.10 -0.53 18.38
N CYS A 256 2.02 -1.87 18.46
CA CYS A 256 2.61 -2.76 17.47
C CYS A 256 2.00 -2.57 16.06
N ALA A 257 0.72 -2.20 15.94
CA ALA A 257 0.12 -1.91 14.65
C ALA A 257 0.81 -0.71 13.95
N TYR A 258 1.13 0.36 14.69
CA TYR A 258 1.89 1.50 14.16
C TYR A 258 3.35 1.16 13.88
N VAL A 259 3.99 0.30 14.69
CA VAL A 259 5.34 -0.22 14.42
C VAL A 259 5.36 -0.95 13.08
N ILE A 260 4.38 -1.81 12.84
CA ILE A 260 4.24 -2.53 11.56
C ILE A 260 4.02 -1.53 10.41
N ALA A 261 3.15 -0.54 10.58
CA ALA A 261 2.90 0.47 9.55
C ALA A 261 4.16 1.27 9.21
N GLY A 262 4.93 1.73 10.22
CA GLY A 262 6.19 2.43 10.03
C GLY A 262 7.24 1.57 9.31
N PHE A 263 7.35 0.30 9.70
CA PHE A 263 8.25 -0.66 9.03
C PHE A 263 7.85 -0.91 7.56
N CYS A 264 6.56 -1.16 7.29
CA CYS A 264 6.07 -1.37 5.93
C CYS A 264 6.27 -0.12 5.06
N THR A 265 6.07 1.07 5.62
CA THR A 265 6.30 2.34 4.93
C THR A 265 7.78 2.52 4.59
N ALA A 266 8.68 2.25 5.54
CA ALA A 266 10.12 2.33 5.31
C ALA A 266 10.59 1.34 4.24
N PHE A 267 10.07 0.11 4.29
CA PHE A 267 10.40 -0.89 3.29
C PHE A 267 9.91 -0.47 1.89
N ALA A 268 8.69 0.06 1.77
CA ALA A 268 8.14 0.50 0.49
C ALA A 268 8.82 1.79 -0.06
N ALA A 269 9.30 2.66 0.83
CA ALA A 269 9.99 3.90 0.44
C ALA A 269 11.27 3.63 -0.36
N ILE A 270 12.03 2.58 0.00
CA ILE A 270 13.30 2.25 -0.65
C ILE A 270 13.12 1.90 -2.15
N PRO A 271 12.35 0.85 -2.54
CA PRO A 271 12.15 0.56 -3.95
C PRO A 271 11.40 1.66 -4.69
N PHE A 272 10.57 2.45 -4.00
CA PHE A 272 9.85 3.54 -4.63
C PHE A 272 10.77 4.69 -5.03
N CYS A 273 11.68 5.16 -4.15
CA CYS A 273 12.62 6.22 -4.51
C CYS A 273 13.65 5.78 -5.57
N ILE A 274 14.04 4.51 -5.57
CA ILE A 274 14.92 3.95 -6.60
C ILE A 274 14.19 3.91 -7.96
N TYR A 275 12.95 3.43 -7.98
CA TYR A 275 12.12 3.36 -9.18
C TYR A 275 11.84 4.74 -9.78
N THR A 276 11.54 5.73 -8.94
CA THR A 276 11.31 7.11 -9.41
C THR A 276 12.61 7.81 -9.82
N GLY A 277 13.76 7.28 -9.42
CA GLY A 277 15.08 7.86 -9.67
C GLY A 277 15.34 9.17 -8.92
N SER A 278 14.33 9.70 -8.24
CA SER A 278 14.40 10.97 -7.52
C SER A 278 13.36 11.06 -6.42
N VAL A 279 13.63 11.88 -5.42
CA VAL A 279 12.68 12.26 -4.37
C VAL A 279 12.46 13.76 -4.42
N GLN A 280 11.22 14.18 -4.75
CA GLN A 280 10.77 15.55 -4.60
C GLN A 280 10.09 15.69 -3.24
N PRO A 281 10.68 16.33 -2.24
CA PRO A 281 10.20 16.30 -0.86
C PRO A 281 8.77 16.79 -0.68
N ALA A 282 8.35 17.77 -1.49
CA ALA A 282 7.02 18.35 -1.42
C ALA A 282 5.92 17.38 -1.90
N THR A 283 6.18 16.58 -2.94
CA THR A 283 5.15 15.79 -3.64
C THR A 283 5.35 14.29 -3.57
N HIS A 284 6.57 13.82 -3.21
CA HIS A 284 6.85 12.39 -3.11
C HIS A 284 5.93 11.72 -2.08
N GLY A 285 5.23 10.69 -2.48
CA GLY A 285 4.25 10.01 -1.63
C GLY A 285 3.02 10.86 -1.27
N ALA A 286 2.74 11.96 -1.98
CA ALA A 286 1.54 12.76 -1.73
C ALA A 286 0.27 11.93 -1.97
N PHE A 287 -0.67 12.00 -1.03
CA PHE A 287 -1.94 11.27 -1.02
C PHE A 287 -1.82 9.74 -0.89
N PHE A 288 -0.63 9.18 -0.70
CA PHE A 288 -0.45 7.73 -0.56
C PHE A 288 -1.19 7.18 0.67
N GLU A 289 -1.28 7.95 1.74
CA GLU A 289 -2.11 7.63 2.90
C GLU A 289 -3.58 7.42 2.52
N LEU A 290 -4.11 8.28 1.65
CA LEU A 290 -5.50 8.18 1.20
C LEU A 290 -5.71 6.94 0.32
N TYR A 291 -4.77 6.67 -0.59
CA TYR A 291 -4.81 5.46 -1.43
C TYR A 291 -4.73 4.18 -0.57
N ALA A 292 -3.88 4.16 0.46
CA ALA A 292 -3.76 3.00 1.34
C ALA A 292 -5.03 2.77 2.17
N ILE A 293 -5.60 3.84 2.73
CA ILE A 293 -6.88 3.77 3.45
C ILE A 293 -7.99 3.28 2.52
N ALA A 294 -8.08 3.86 1.32
CA ALA A 294 -9.05 3.47 0.32
C ALA A 294 -8.90 2.00 -0.10
N ALA A 295 -7.68 1.54 -0.36
CA ALA A 295 -7.38 0.14 -0.67
C ALA A 295 -7.85 -0.79 0.45
N ALA A 296 -7.54 -0.45 1.71
CA ALA A 296 -7.94 -1.25 2.86
C ALA A 296 -9.47 -1.29 3.03
N VAL A 297 -10.14 -0.14 2.90
CA VAL A 297 -11.61 -0.04 3.05
C VAL A 297 -12.33 -0.76 1.90
N LEU A 298 -11.95 -0.52 0.64
CA LEU A 298 -12.43 -1.28 -0.51
C LEU A 298 -12.15 -2.77 -0.32
N GLY A 299 -10.97 -3.10 0.22
CA GLY A 299 -10.55 -4.45 0.58
C GLY A 299 -11.31 -5.07 1.74
N GLY A 300 -12.27 -4.35 2.34
CA GLY A 300 -13.15 -4.88 3.37
C GLY A 300 -12.67 -4.66 4.79
N CYS A 301 -11.65 -3.84 5.03
CA CYS A 301 -11.31 -3.38 6.37
C CYS A 301 -12.38 -2.39 6.86
N SER A 302 -12.89 -2.60 8.06
CA SER A 302 -13.86 -1.71 8.67
C SER A 302 -13.14 -0.54 9.35
N LEU A 303 -13.53 0.70 9.02
CA LEU A 303 -13.04 1.89 9.74
C LEU A 303 -13.44 1.91 11.23
N ARG A 304 -14.43 1.10 11.60
CA ARG A 304 -14.79 0.88 13.02
C ARG A 304 -13.86 -0.09 13.73
N GLY A 305 -12.96 -0.72 12.98
CA GLY A 305 -12.04 -1.74 13.47
C GLY A 305 -12.64 -3.13 13.60
N GLY A 306 -11.78 -4.09 13.92
CA GLY A 306 -12.14 -5.48 14.21
C GLY A 306 -12.49 -6.35 13.00
N GLU A 307 -12.39 -5.83 11.79
CA GLU A 307 -12.66 -6.56 10.53
C GLU A 307 -11.66 -6.16 9.44
N GLY A 308 -11.22 -7.13 8.66
CA GLY A 308 -10.31 -6.94 7.53
C GLY A 308 -9.58 -8.22 7.14
N SER A 309 -9.00 -8.24 5.94
CA SER A 309 -8.16 -9.35 5.49
C SER A 309 -7.00 -8.84 4.63
N ILE A 310 -5.85 -9.50 4.71
CA ILE A 310 -4.69 -9.17 3.87
C ILE A 310 -5.03 -9.34 2.38
N ILE A 311 -5.72 -10.41 2.03
CA ILE A 311 -6.14 -10.67 0.64
C ILE A 311 -7.07 -9.55 0.15
N GLY A 312 -8.01 -9.11 1.00
CA GLY A 312 -8.88 -7.98 0.69
C GLY A 312 -8.09 -6.71 0.40
N ILE A 313 -7.13 -6.36 1.27
CA ILE A 313 -6.25 -5.18 1.08
C ILE A 313 -5.51 -5.25 -0.26
N LEU A 314 -4.99 -6.42 -0.63
CA LEU A 314 -4.30 -6.61 -1.91
C LEU A 314 -5.22 -6.40 -3.11
N ILE A 315 -6.43 -6.98 -3.07
CA ILE A 315 -7.43 -6.79 -4.13
C ILE A 315 -7.83 -5.31 -4.22
N GLY A 316 -8.06 -4.65 -3.08
CA GLY A 316 -8.36 -3.21 -3.04
C GLY A 316 -7.23 -2.36 -3.64
N THR A 317 -5.98 -2.66 -3.30
CA THR A 317 -4.81 -2.00 -3.90
C THR A 317 -4.77 -2.22 -5.42
N ALA A 318 -4.97 -3.46 -5.88
CA ALA A 318 -4.98 -3.78 -7.31
C ALA A 318 -6.09 -3.02 -8.05
N ILE A 319 -7.29 -2.92 -7.48
CA ILE A 319 -8.41 -2.14 -8.06
C ILE A 319 -8.00 -0.68 -8.27
N LEU A 320 -7.41 -0.04 -7.25
CA LEU A 320 -7.02 1.37 -7.35
C LEU A 320 -5.91 1.59 -8.38
N ILE A 321 -4.90 0.72 -8.43
CA ILE A 321 -3.80 0.84 -9.38
C ILE A 321 -4.29 0.59 -10.82
N VAL A 322 -5.12 -0.43 -11.03
CA VAL A 322 -5.72 -0.71 -12.35
C VAL A 322 -6.60 0.45 -12.79
N LEU A 323 -7.36 1.06 -11.88
CA LEU A 323 -8.19 2.23 -12.17
C LEU A 323 -7.35 3.43 -12.61
N ARG A 324 -6.27 3.76 -11.88
CA ARG A 324 -5.33 4.82 -12.28
C ARG A 324 -4.71 4.55 -13.65
N ASN A 325 -4.26 3.33 -13.85
CA ASN A 325 -3.69 2.91 -15.13
C ASN A 325 -4.69 3.04 -16.28
N MET A 326 -5.95 2.64 -16.05
CA MET A 326 -7.04 2.80 -17.03
C MET A 326 -7.23 4.26 -17.44
N VAL A 327 -7.30 5.18 -16.48
CA VAL A 327 -7.47 6.61 -16.74
C VAL A 327 -6.31 7.17 -17.54
N ASN A 328 -5.08 6.78 -17.20
CA ASN A 328 -3.87 7.18 -17.92
C ASN A 328 -3.84 6.63 -19.37
N LEU A 329 -4.19 5.35 -19.55
CA LEU A 329 -4.22 4.72 -20.88
C LEU A 329 -5.30 5.32 -21.81
N PHE A 330 -6.40 5.82 -21.24
CA PHE A 330 -7.42 6.55 -22.01
C PHE A 330 -7.03 7.99 -22.32
N GLY A 331 -5.84 8.43 -21.88
CA GLY A 331 -5.29 9.76 -22.21
C GLY A 331 -5.94 10.91 -21.41
N TYR A 332 -6.61 10.60 -20.32
CA TYR A 332 -7.16 11.64 -19.44
C TYR A 332 -6.07 12.30 -18.59
N PRO A 333 -6.19 13.59 -18.30
CA PRO A 333 -5.23 14.30 -17.42
C PRO A 333 -5.15 13.68 -16.03
N THR A 334 -3.93 13.63 -15.46
CA THR A 334 -3.68 13.07 -14.12
C THR A 334 -4.59 13.62 -13.01
N PRO A 335 -4.93 14.93 -12.95
CA PRO A 335 -5.87 15.43 -11.94
C PRO A 335 -7.26 14.80 -12.01
N LEU A 336 -7.71 14.39 -13.18
CA LEU A 336 -8.98 13.69 -13.36
C LEU A 336 -8.91 12.26 -12.82
N SER A 337 -7.74 11.63 -12.84
CA SER A 337 -7.50 10.31 -12.23
C SER A 337 -7.80 10.34 -10.74
N ASP A 338 -7.34 11.38 -10.03
CA ASP A 338 -7.59 11.53 -8.59
C ASP A 338 -9.08 11.72 -8.29
N ALA A 339 -9.77 12.53 -9.10
CA ALA A 339 -11.22 12.75 -8.95
C ALA A 339 -12.03 11.46 -9.21
N ILE A 340 -11.68 10.69 -10.25
CA ILE A 340 -12.32 9.41 -10.56
C ILE A 340 -12.05 8.41 -9.42
N THR A 341 -10.82 8.34 -8.93
CA THR A 341 -10.46 7.46 -7.80
C THR A 341 -11.27 7.80 -6.56
N GLY A 342 -11.39 9.09 -6.21
CA GLY A 342 -12.24 9.56 -5.12
C GLY A 342 -13.71 9.15 -5.30
N GLY A 343 -14.24 9.29 -6.51
CA GLY A 343 -15.61 8.89 -6.87
C GLY A 343 -15.83 7.38 -6.71
N VAL A 344 -14.88 6.55 -7.15
CA VAL A 344 -14.97 5.08 -7.03
C VAL A 344 -14.90 4.65 -5.56
N ILE A 345 -14.03 5.28 -4.76
CA ILE A 345 -13.97 5.03 -3.32
C ILE A 345 -15.31 5.36 -2.67
N PHE A 346 -15.89 6.52 -2.97
CA PHE A 346 -17.17 6.95 -2.43
C PHE A 346 -18.30 5.98 -2.78
N VAL A 347 -18.41 5.59 -4.05
CA VAL A 347 -19.41 4.59 -4.50
C VAL A 347 -19.15 3.24 -3.84
N GLY A 348 -17.90 2.80 -3.74
CA GLY A 348 -17.53 1.55 -3.07
C GLY A 348 -17.99 1.52 -1.60
N VAL A 349 -17.73 2.60 -0.85
CA VAL A 349 -18.18 2.74 0.54
C VAL A 349 -19.70 2.78 0.66
N LEU A 350 -20.40 3.48 -0.24
CA LEU A 350 -21.85 3.52 -0.27
C LEU A 350 -22.46 2.14 -0.51
N LEU A 351 -21.92 1.38 -1.46
CA LEU A 351 -22.37 0.01 -1.76
C LEU A 351 -22.12 -0.94 -0.58
N ASP A 352 -21.00 -0.78 0.11
CA ASP A 352 -20.70 -1.58 1.30
C ASP A 352 -21.68 -1.32 2.45
N GLN A 353 -21.96 -0.04 2.74
CA GLN A 353 -22.87 0.33 3.83
C GLN A 353 -24.33 0.03 3.53
N HIS A 354 -24.81 0.23 2.31
CA HIS A 354 -26.22 0.12 1.94
C HIS A 354 -26.56 -1.20 1.23
N GLY A 355 -25.61 -1.82 0.54
CA GLY A 355 -25.81 -3.05 -0.21
C GLY A 355 -26.26 -4.22 0.66
N ALA A 356 -25.64 -4.40 1.82
CA ALA A 356 -25.99 -5.48 2.75
C ALA A 356 -27.42 -5.34 3.36
N SER A 357 -27.88 -4.12 3.60
CA SER A 357 -29.22 -3.85 4.13
C SER A 357 -30.31 -3.93 3.07
N SER A 358 -30.02 -3.47 1.85
CA SER A 358 -30.97 -3.48 0.73
C SER A 358 -31.19 -4.89 0.18
N ILE A 359 -30.12 -5.69 0.08
CA ILE A 359 -30.20 -7.10 -0.33
C ILE A 359 -31.01 -7.92 0.69
N LYS A 360 -30.80 -7.71 1.99
CA LYS A 360 -31.62 -8.37 3.03
C LYS A 360 -33.09 -7.98 2.94
N LYS A 361 -33.42 -6.71 2.64
CA LYS A 361 -34.81 -6.25 2.45
C LYS A 361 -35.46 -6.87 1.20
N ILE A 362 -34.70 -6.99 0.09
CA ILE A 362 -35.23 -7.60 -1.15
C ILE A 362 -35.53 -9.10 -0.93
N PHE A 363 -34.62 -9.84 -0.27
CA PHE A 363 -34.85 -11.27 0.04
C PHE A 363 -35.90 -11.49 1.11
N ALA A 364 -36.04 -10.59 2.10
CA ALA A 364 -37.10 -10.63 3.09
C ALA A 364 -38.48 -10.40 2.42
N LYS A 365 -38.56 -9.44 1.48
CA LYS A 365 -39.78 -9.14 0.75
C LYS A 365 -40.25 -10.33 -0.16
N ARG A 366 -39.30 -11.04 -0.77
CA ARG A 366 -39.61 -12.26 -1.56
C ARG A 366 -40.10 -13.43 -0.72
N ARG A 367 -39.72 -13.55 0.57
CA ARG A 367 -40.23 -14.56 1.48
C ARG A 367 -41.67 -14.30 1.97
N VAL A 368 -42.07 -13.01 1.98
CA VAL A 368 -43.43 -12.62 2.43
C VAL A 368 -44.47 -12.65 1.28
N THR A 369 -43.99 -12.52 0.02
CA THR A 369 -44.87 -12.55 -1.16
C THR A 369 -44.93 -13.92 -1.85
N GLY A 370 -44.32 -14.94 -1.29
CA GLY A 370 -44.25 -16.33 -1.81
C GLY A 370 -45.11 -17.33 -1.05
N ASN A 371 -46.20 -16.86 -0.39
CA ASN A 371 -47.32 -17.69 0.09
C ASN A 371 -48.57 -17.24 -0.60
#